data_2d4d67ccfcf406168af9a8152263526e
#
_entry.id   2d4d67ccfcf406168af9a8152263526e
#
_cell.length_a   1.000
_cell.length_b   1.000
_cell.length_c   1.000
_cell.angle_alpha   90.00
_cell.angle_beta   90.00
_cell.angle_gamma   90.00
#
_symmetry.space_group_name_H-M   'P 1'
#
loop_
_entity.id
_entity.type
_entity.pdbx_description
1 polymer ?
#
loop_
_entity_poly.entity_id
_entity_poly.type
_entity_poly.pdbx_seq_one_letter_code
_entity_poly.pdbx_strand_id
1 'polypeptide(L)'
;GAVEALTGTDINGTKLTKDLGIDFGGWVSTGFSWNTGDPENGGLANASGKNSKNGPVTFADQDLEFQVNQVNLFISEEATAGDNYDLGFRADVMYGTDAWYTQSIGLDDDLLGETHSSRYKLAIPQLYAELYAPIANGVTIKAGHFYTIIGNEVVTSPDNFFYSHAYTMQYAEPFTHTGFLAETSVTDSINIRLGSVLGWDNTDADANNGDNDDWNFIGGADWTSADGATSLTLATVIGDSDGTNGLERWIYSVVATHDLSDSLHLLLQHDQGLQEVAGGDDEEWYGLNGYVTYDINDKTSVALRGEWFADPSGARTGHDTEFYAVTAGVNYAVTDYLKIRPEFRYDTNVGEHTAFDGHNRDDQFLISTDLVLTF
;
A
#
# COMPACT_ATOMS: atom_id res chain seq x y z
N GLY A 1 18.96 -2.06 -15.01
CA GLY A 1 18.18 -3.03 -14.21
C GLY A 1 18.79 -4.42 -14.23
N ALA A 2 18.20 -5.37 -13.48
CA ALA A 2 18.71 -6.75 -13.38
C ALA A 2 18.73 -7.46 -14.73
N VAL A 3 17.74 -7.27 -15.58
CA VAL A 3 17.67 -7.89 -16.92
C VAL A 3 18.88 -7.47 -17.76
N GLU A 4 19.19 -6.20 -17.80
CA GLU A 4 20.37 -5.69 -18.51
C GLU A 4 21.68 -6.26 -17.93
N ALA A 5 21.81 -6.25 -16.60
CA ALA A 5 23.00 -6.77 -15.93
C ALA A 5 23.22 -8.29 -16.19
N LEU A 6 22.15 -9.09 -16.28
CA LEU A 6 22.22 -10.54 -16.48
C LEU A 6 22.29 -10.95 -17.96
N THR A 7 21.64 -10.21 -18.84
CA THR A 7 21.49 -10.59 -20.27
C THR A 7 22.29 -9.72 -21.22
N GLY A 8 22.77 -8.57 -20.77
CA GLY A 8 23.39 -7.53 -21.59
C GLY A 8 22.38 -6.79 -22.50
N THR A 9 21.07 -6.96 -22.26
CA THR A 9 20.01 -6.37 -23.07
C THR A 9 19.27 -5.33 -22.26
N ASP A 10 19.37 -4.07 -22.64
CA ASP A 10 18.51 -2.98 -22.17
C ASP A 10 17.20 -3.00 -22.97
N ILE A 11 16.12 -3.47 -22.33
CA ILE A 11 14.80 -3.58 -22.95
C ILE A 11 14.26 -2.18 -23.29
N ASN A 12 14.37 -1.23 -22.36
CA ASN A 12 13.88 0.14 -22.54
C ASN A 12 14.80 0.97 -23.45
N GLY A 13 16.02 0.50 -23.67
CA GLY A 13 16.98 1.08 -24.61
C GLY A 13 16.78 0.66 -26.06
N THR A 14 15.85 -0.25 -26.37
CA THR A 14 15.58 -0.70 -27.74
C THR A 14 14.98 0.43 -28.58
N LYS A 15 15.15 0.36 -29.90
CA LYS A 15 14.56 1.36 -30.79
C LYS A 15 13.03 1.37 -30.68
N LEU A 16 12.40 0.20 -30.50
CA LEU A 16 10.94 0.08 -30.43
C LEU A 16 10.38 0.79 -29.17
N THR A 17 10.96 0.54 -28.00
CA THR A 17 10.51 1.16 -26.73
C THR A 17 10.73 2.66 -26.75
N LYS A 18 11.89 3.13 -27.25
CA LYS A 18 12.17 4.56 -27.40
C LYS A 18 11.29 5.26 -28.41
N ASP A 19 11.01 4.63 -29.57
CA ASP A 19 10.15 5.22 -30.61
C ASP A 19 8.68 5.30 -30.13
N LEU A 20 8.26 4.42 -29.21
CA LEU A 20 6.90 4.37 -28.65
C LEU A 20 6.77 5.09 -27.30
N GLY A 21 7.88 5.50 -26.66
CA GLY A 21 7.86 6.09 -25.33
C GLY A 21 7.48 5.10 -24.21
N ILE A 22 7.56 3.79 -24.48
CA ILE A 22 7.07 2.74 -23.57
C ILE A 22 8.20 2.23 -22.68
N ASP A 23 7.92 2.14 -21.38
CA ASP A 23 8.76 1.51 -20.39
C ASP A 23 8.20 0.17 -19.94
N PHE A 24 9.08 -0.82 -19.84
CA PHE A 24 8.83 -2.11 -19.22
C PHE A 24 9.66 -2.24 -17.97
N GLY A 25 9.05 -2.73 -16.91
CA GLY A 25 9.77 -2.97 -15.67
C GLY A 25 9.03 -3.95 -14.78
N GLY A 26 9.61 -4.15 -13.61
CA GLY A 26 9.02 -5.03 -12.63
C GLY A 26 9.96 -5.29 -11.47
N TRP A 27 9.48 -6.13 -10.57
CA TRP A 27 10.27 -6.60 -9.44
C TRP A 27 9.86 -8.00 -9.01
N VAL A 28 10.77 -8.64 -8.29
CA VAL A 28 10.50 -9.85 -7.53
C VAL A 28 10.82 -9.58 -6.08
N SER A 29 9.86 -9.81 -5.20
CA SER A 29 10.04 -9.80 -3.75
C SER A 29 9.82 -11.18 -3.18
N THR A 30 10.75 -11.65 -2.34
CA THR A 30 10.66 -12.95 -1.67
C THR A 30 11.07 -12.78 -0.23
N GLY A 31 10.30 -13.35 0.70
CA GLY A 31 10.52 -13.16 2.12
C GLY A 31 10.50 -14.43 2.95
N PHE A 32 11.00 -14.30 4.16
CA PHE A 32 10.99 -15.32 5.19
C PHE A 32 10.80 -14.64 6.55
N SER A 33 9.93 -15.22 7.38
CA SER A 33 9.70 -14.75 8.75
C SER A 33 9.79 -15.91 9.73
N TRP A 34 10.34 -15.63 10.89
CA TRP A 34 10.35 -16.53 12.04
C TRP A 34 9.68 -15.84 13.22
N ASN A 35 8.57 -16.43 13.68
CA ASN A 35 7.91 -16.05 14.92
C ASN A 35 8.53 -16.83 16.07
N THR A 36 9.22 -16.15 16.97
CA THR A 36 9.93 -16.80 18.09
C THR A 36 8.99 -17.46 19.09
N GLY A 37 7.69 -17.15 19.01
CA GLY A 37 6.63 -17.73 19.81
C GLY A 37 6.20 -19.13 19.38
N ASP A 38 6.64 -19.63 18.22
CA ASP A 38 6.24 -20.92 17.62
C ASP A 38 4.70 -21.08 17.62
N PRO A 39 3.96 -20.19 16.90
CA PRO A 39 2.51 -20.20 16.92
C PRO A 39 1.95 -21.46 16.24
N GLU A 40 0.95 -22.07 16.87
CA GLU A 40 0.23 -23.22 16.29
C GLU A 40 -0.92 -22.76 15.37
N ASN A 41 -1.48 -21.57 15.64
CA ASN A 41 -2.67 -21.05 14.99
C ASN A 41 -2.42 -19.67 14.37
N GLY A 42 -3.33 -19.24 13.50
CA GLY A 42 -3.33 -17.86 12.98
C GLY A 42 -3.77 -16.84 14.04
N GLY A 43 -3.45 -15.58 13.82
CA GLY A 43 -3.87 -14.47 14.67
C GLY A 43 -5.28 -13.97 14.39
N LEU A 44 -5.67 -12.94 15.16
CA LEU A 44 -6.89 -12.16 14.94
C LEU A 44 -6.86 -11.52 13.55
N ALA A 45 -8.02 -11.15 13.05
CA ALA A 45 -8.15 -10.50 11.75
C ALA A 45 -7.38 -11.22 10.64
N ASN A 46 -7.62 -12.52 10.53
CA ASN A 46 -7.07 -13.34 9.45
C ASN A 46 -7.66 -12.87 8.10
N ALA A 47 -7.24 -11.70 7.64
CA ALA A 47 -7.75 -11.04 6.45
C ALA A 47 -7.66 -11.94 5.20
N SER A 48 -6.74 -12.90 5.21
CA SER A 48 -6.59 -13.87 4.13
C SER A 48 -7.48 -15.12 4.28
N GLY A 49 -8.24 -15.25 5.38
CA GLY A 49 -9.02 -16.47 5.67
C GLY A 49 -8.18 -17.74 5.78
N LYS A 50 -6.85 -17.61 5.90
CA LYS A 50 -5.88 -18.70 5.91
C LYS A 50 -4.96 -18.53 7.10
N ASN A 51 -4.72 -19.59 7.85
CA ASN A 51 -3.88 -19.62 9.04
C ASN A 51 -2.56 -18.87 8.88
N SER A 52 -2.64 -17.54 8.87
CA SER A 52 -1.49 -16.64 8.87
C SER A 52 -0.90 -16.66 10.27
N LYS A 53 0.11 -17.49 10.49
CA LYS A 53 0.66 -17.76 11.82
C LYS A 53 1.25 -16.51 12.47
N ASN A 54 1.67 -15.53 11.68
CA ASN A 54 2.12 -14.23 12.16
C ASN A 54 0.97 -13.19 12.21
N GLY A 55 -0.26 -13.59 11.86
CA GLY A 55 -1.40 -12.67 11.93
C GLY A 55 -1.56 -12.06 13.33
N PRO A 56 -2.04 -10.82 13.38
CA PRO A 56 -2.62 -9.99 12.33
C PRO A 56 -1.61 -9.23 11.44
N VAL A 57 -0.32 -9.48 11.56
CA VAL A 57 0.68 -8.96 10.60
C VAL A 57 0.42 -9.55 9.22
N THR A 58 0.43 -8.70 8.19
CA THR A 58 0.18 -9.06 6.80
C THR A 58 1.47 -8.99 5.97
N PHE A 59 1.45 -9.55 4.76
CA PHE A 59 2.59 -9.66 3.86
C PHE A 59 3.72 -10.57 4.38
N ALA A 60 4.26 -10.32 5.58
CA ALA A 60 5.17 -11.20 6.32
C ALA A 60 4.41 -12.21 7.22
N ASP A 61 3.27 -12.70 6.75
CA ASP A 61 2.20 -13.35 7.51
C ASP A 61 2.47 -14.80 7.90
N GLN A 62 3.51 -15.45 7.37
CA GLN A 62 3.80 -16.87 7.58
C GLN A 62 5.02 -17.09 8.46
N ASP A 63 4.90 -18.03 9.39
CA ASP A 63 6.00 -18.47 10.23
C ASP A 63 6.78 -19.60 9.57
N LEU A 64 8.12 -19.48 9.54
CA LEU A 64 9.09 -20.48 9.05
C LEU A 64 8.82 -20.96 7.60
N GLU A 65 8.15 -20.15 6.80
CA GLU A 65 7.90 -20.44 5.40
C GLU A 65 8.57 -19.40 4.50
N PHE A 66 9.14 -19.87 3.41
CA PHE A 66 9.61 -18.99 2.34
C PHE A 66 8.43 -18.58 1.46
N GLN A 67 8.26 -17.27 1.26
CA GLN A 67 7.19 -16.70 0.46
C GLN A 67 7.77 -16.04 -0.80
N VAL A 68 7.12 -16.24 -1.94
CA VAL A 68 7.24 -15.34 -3.09
C VAL A 68 6.13 -14.30 -2.92
N ASN A 69 6.50 -13.15 -2.39
CA ASN A 69 5.55 -12.11 -2.06
C ASN A 69 4.99 -11.46 -3.31
N GLN A 70 5.87 -10.99 -4.19
CA GLN A 70 5.48 -10.30 -5.40
C GLN A 70 6.38 -10.69 -6.57
N VAL A 71 5.78 -11.06 -7.67
CA VAL A 71 6.34 -11.02 -9.02
C VAL A 71 5.49 -10.02 -9.78
N ASN A 72 5.95 -8.77 -9.85
CA ASN A 72 5.24 -7.70 -10.54
C ASN A 72 5.89 -7.39 -11.87
N LEU A 73 5.06 -7.25 -12.89
CA LEU A 73 5.45 -6.78 -14.22
C LEU A 73 4.58 -5.60 -14.59
N PHE A 74 5.17 -4.58 -15.17
CA PHE A 74 4.42 -3.45 -15.69
C PHE A 74 4.87 -3.01 -17.08
N ILE A 75 3.94 -2.37 -17.76
CA ILE A 75 4.16 -1.58 -18.98
C ILE A 75 3.55 -0.20 -18.77
N SER A 76 4.28 0.85 -19.11
CA SER A 76 3.79 2.23 -18.96
C SER A 76 4.33 3.15 -20.04
N GLU A 77 3.59 4.21 -20.28
CA GLU A 77 3.99 5.43 -20.95
C GLU A 77 3.44 6.60 -20.13
N GLU A 78 4.29 7.46 -19.59
CA GLU A 78 3.85 8.61 -18.80
C GLU A 78 3.43 9.76 -19.70
N ALA A 79 2.28 10.38 -19.42
CA ALA A 79 1.86 11.59 -20.10
C ALA A 79 2.82 12.75 -19.77
N THR A 80 3.46 13.31 -20.78
CA THR A 80 4.50 14.33 -20.64
C THR A 80 3.91 15.73 -20.51
N ALA A 81 4.26 16.44 -19.45
CA ALA A 81 3.89 17.84 -19.27
C ALA A 81 4.55 18.73 -20.33
N GLY A 82 3.76 19.62 -20.95
CA GLY A 82 4.23 20.51 -22.00
C GLY A 82 3.15 21.46 -22.52
N ASP A 83 3.36 22.02 -23.73
CA ASP A 83 2.41 22.96 -24.33
C ASP A 83 1.23 22.28 -25.04
N ASN A 84 1.26 20.94 -25.16
CA ASN A 84 0.23 20.17 -25.89
C ASN A 84 -0.40 19.14 -24.96
N TYR A 85 -1.59 18.67 -25.35
CA TYR A 85 -2.18 17.46 -24.73
C TYR A 85 -1.29 16.28 -25.04
N ASP A 86 -1.14 15.41 -24.02
CA ASP A 86 -0.40 14.17 -24.15
C ASP A 86 -1.14 13.03 -23.44
N LEU A 87 -0.89 11.81 -23.90
CA LEU A 87 -1.56 10.61 -23.39
C LEU A 87 -0.51 9.66 -22.83
N GLY A 88 -0.85 9.03 -21.71
CA GLY A 88 -0.10 7.97 -21.09
C GLY A 88 -0.99 6.82 -20.67
N PHE A 89 -0.38 5.77 -20.19
CA PHE A 89 -1.07 4.62 -19.59
C PHE A 89 -0.14 3.83 -18.67
N ARG A 90 -0.75 3.02 -17.81
CA ARG A 90 -0.03 2.01 -17.03
C ARG A 90 -0.87 0.75 -16.89
N ALA A 91 -0.23 -0.42 -16.99
CA ALA A 91 -0.81 -1.70 -16.68
C ALA A 91 0.22 -2.53 -15.88
N ASP A 92 -0.20 -3.00 -14.70
CA ASP A 92 0.58 -3.86 -13.82
C ASP A 92 -0.11 -5.22 -13.65
N VAL A 93 0.68 -6.27 -13.54
CA VAL A 93 0.23 -7.61 -13.14
C VAL A 93 1.13 -8.09 -12.02
N MET A 94 0.53 -8.46 -10.90
CA MET A 94 1.21 -8.98 -9.72
C MET A 94 0.79 -10.43 -9.45
N TYR A 95 1.76 -11.32 -9.27
CA TYR A 95 1.56 -12.68 -8.79
C TYR A 95 2.34 -12.90 -7.51
N GLY A 96 1.72 -13.49 -6.50
CA GLY A 96 2.40 -13.78 -5.24
C GLY A 96 1.43 -13.89 -4.06
N THR A 97 2.00 -13.94 -2.85
CA THR A 97 1.21 -13.96 -1.61
C THR A 97 0.54 -12.63 -1.36
N ASP A 98 1.18 -11.53 -1.75
CA ASP A 98 0.70 -10.17 -1.51
C ASP A 98 -0.44 -9.78 -2.45
N ALA A 99 -0.55 -10.45 -3.61
CA ALA A 99 -1.69 -10.28 -4.51
C ALA A 99 -3.02 -10.64 -3.84
N TRP A 100 -3.01 -11.51 -2.81
CA TRP A 100 -4.19 -11.82 -2.02
C TRP A 100 -4.80 -10.58 -1.35
N TYR A 101 -3.94 -9.71 -0.81
CA TYR A 101 -4.37 -8.48 -0.13
C TYR A 101 -4.72 -7.36 -1.12
N THR A 102 -4.21 -7.46 -2.35
CA THR A 102 -4.25 -6.39 -3.35
C THR A 102 -5.40 -6.55 -4.34
N GLN A 103 -6.03 -7.74 -4.39
CA GLN A 103 -7.15 -7.99 -5.29
C GLN A 103 -8.30 -7.01 -5.05
N SER A 104 -8.96 -6.60 -6.13
CA SER A 104 -10.09 -5.68 -6.12
C SER A 104 -11.36 -6.41 -6.57
N ILE A 105 -12.46 -6.20 -5.83
CA ILE A 105 -13.75 -6.81 -6.11
C ILE A 105 -14.23 -6.42 -7.51
N GLY A 106 -14.63 -7.43 -8.30
CA GLY A 106 -15.15 -7.24 -9.65
C GLY A 106 -14.09 -7.04 -10.74
N LEU A 107 -12.79 -7.04 -10.42
CA LEU A 107 -11.71 -6.96 -11.41
C LEU A 107 -10.90 -8.25 -11.49
N ASP A 108 -10.33 -8.66 -10.38
CA ASP A 108 -9.32 -9.72 -10.34
C ASP A 108 -9.47 -10.70 -9.18
N ASP A 109 -10.45 -10.48 -8.31
CA ASP A 109 -10.77 -11.35 -7.17
C ASP A 109 -11.09 -12.79 -7.57
N ASP A 110 -11.68 -13.00 -8.77
CA ASP A 110 -11.95 -14.32 -9.35
C ASP A 110 -10.85 -14.85 -10.30
N LEU A 111 -9.81 -14.07 -10.56
CA LEU A 111 -8.69 -14.54 -11.39
C LEU A 111 -7.96 -15.71 -10.73
N LEU A 112 -7.72 -16.77 -11.48
CA LEU A 112 -7.21 -18.06 -11.03
C LEU A 112 -8.23 -18.92 -10.23
N GLY A 113 -9.49 -18.48 -10.18
CA GLY A 113 -10.61 -19.20 -9.58
C GLY A 113 -10.51 -19.31 -8.05
N GLU A 114 -11.63 -19.66 -7.45
CA GLU A 114 -11.73 -19.95 -6.01
C GLU A 114 -11.08 -21.27 -5.60
N THR A 115 -10.09 -21.79 -6.27
CA THR A 115 -9.36 -22.98 -5.83
C THR A 115 -8.49 -22.65 -4.62
N HIS A 116 -9.09 -22.26 -3.69
CA HIS A 116 -9.44 -22.36 -2.28
C HIS A 116 -8.27 -22.57 -1.32
N SER A 117 -7.15 -23.00 -1.72
CA SER A 117 -6.03 -23.29 -0.81
C SER A 117 -4.74 -22.56 -1.18
N SER A 118 -4.72 -21.88 -2.30
CA SER A 118 -3.51 -21.20 -2.73
C SER A 118 -3.42 -19.82 -2.08
N ARG A 119 -2.37 -19.58 -1.32
CA ARG A 119 -1.98 -18.24 -0.84
C ARG A 119 -1.47 -17.37 -1.98
N TYR A 120 -1.15 -17.97 -3.11
CA TYR A 120 -0.66 -17.29 -4.30
C TYR A 120 -1.83 -16.89 -5.18
N LYS A 121 -1.95 -15.60 -5.43
CA LYS A 121 -3.00 -15.02 -6.26
C LYS A 121 -2.39 -14.20 -7.39
N LEU A 122 -3.26 -13.78 -8.30
CA LEU A 122 -2.97 -12.81 -9.33
C LEU A 122 -3.80 -11.56 -9.06
N ALA A 123 -3.17 -10.39 -9.12
CA ALA A 123 -3.83 -9.10 -9.05
C ALA A 123 -3.44 -8.22 -10.24
N ILE A 124 -4.32 -7.27 -10.57
CA ILE A 124 -4.09 -6.23 -11.57
C ILE A 124 -4.16 -4.87 -10.85
N PRO A 125 -3.15 -4.52 -10.03
CA PRO A 125 -3.25 -3.38 -9.12
C PRO A 125 -3.28 -2.03 -9.82
N GLN A 126 -2.88 -1.97 -11.08
CA GLN A 126 -2.95 -0.76 -11.89
C GLN A 126 -3.35 -1.09 -13.33
N LEU A 127 -4.39 -0.43 -13.81
CA LEU A 127 -4.83 -0.47 -15.20
C LEU A 127 -5.54 0.84 -15.52
N TYR A 128 -4.81 1.86 -15.99
CA TYR A 128 -5.37 3.17 -16.24
C TYR A 128 -4.78 3.82 -17.49
N ALA A 129 -5.55 4.77 -18.05
CA ALA A 129 -5.07 5.75 -19.00
C ALA A 129 -4.79 7.08 -18.29
N GLU A 130 -3.86 7.86 -18.85
CA GLU A 130 -3.48 9.17 -18.37
C GLU A 130 -3.65 10.21 -19.48
N LEU A 131 -4.15 11.39 -19.13
CA LEU A 131 -4.25 12.54 -20.01
C LEU A 131 -3.58 13.74 -19.33
N TYR A 132 -2.53 14.26 -19.96
CA TYR A 132 -2.04 15.59 -19.63
C TYR A 132 -2.77 16.64 -20.46
N ALA A 133 -3.29 17.68 -19.81
CA ALA A 133 -3.94 18.83 -20.44
C ALA A 133 -3.20 20.11 -20.06
N PRO A 134 -2.72 20.92 -21.03
CA PRO A 134 -2.01 22.18 -20.80
C PRO A 134 -2.98 23.32 -20.46
N ILE A 135 -3.82 23.14 -19.46
CA ILE A 135 -4.77 24.13 -18.93
C ILE A 135 -4.32 24.57 -17.54
N ALA A 136 -4.52 25.84 -17.20
CA ALA A 136 -4.00 26.46 -15.98
C ALA A 136 -2.48 26.22 -15.83
N ASN A 137 -2.05 25.50 -14.80
CA ASN A 137 -0.64 25.13 -14.57
C ASN A 137 -0.29 23.72 -15.09
N GLY A 138 -1.14 23.15 -15.94
CA GLY A 138 -1.10 21.75 -16.34
C GLY A 138 -1.94 20.89 -15.42
N VAL A 139 -2.76 20.00 -15.98
CA VAL A 139 -3.57 19.04 -15.25
C VAL A 139 -3.33 17.67 -15.83
N THR A 140 -2.96 16.71 -14.99
CA THR A 140 -2.89 15.30 -15.34
C THR A 140 -4.12 14.58 -14.78
N ILE A 141 -4.80 13.78 -15.60
CA ILE A 141 -6.01 13.05 -15.24
C ILE A 141 -5.74 11.56 -15.46
N LYS A 142 -5.83 10.75 -14.39
CA LYS A 142 -5.89 9.29 -14.46
C LYS A 142 -7.33 8.83 -14.58
N ALA A 143 -7.58 7.80 -15.40
CA ALA A 143 -8.87 7.17 -15.57
C ALA A 143 -8.69 5.64 -15.64
N GLY A 144 -9.27 4.90 -14.69
CA GLY A 144 -9.16 3.46 -14.59
C GLY A 144 -8.91 2.99 -13.15
N HIS A 145 -8.19 1.89 -13.01
CA HIS A 145 -7.82 1.29 -11.72
C HIS A 145 -6.39 1.69 -11.33
N PHE A 146 -6.20 2.20 -10.09
CA PHE A 146 -4.92 2.73 -9.63
C PHE A 146 -4.76 2.60 -8.12
N TYR A 147 -3.51 2.61 -7.64
CA TYR A 147 -3.22 2.62 -6.20
C TYR A 147 -3.78 3.86 -5.51
N THR A 148 -4.15 3.68 -4.25
CA THR A 148 -4.64 4.76 -3.38
C THR A 148 -3.63 5.89 -3.22
N ILE A 149 -4.14 7.06 -2.81
CA ILE A 149 -3.33 8.21 -2.37
C ILE A 149 -3.30 8.35 -0.85
N ILE A 150 -3.89 7.39 -0.13
CA ILE A 150 -3.99 7.36 1.33
C ILE A 150 -2.74 6.69 1.91
N GLY A 151 -2.20 7.25 2.99
CA GLY A 151 -1.10 6.66 3.75
C GLY A 151 0.29 6.89 3.17
N ASN A 152 1.28 6.31 3.85
CA ASN A 152 2.69 6.37 3.48
C ASN A 152 3.21 5.04 2.94
N GLU A 153 2.89 3.92 3.61
CA GLU A 153 3.29 2.62 3.09
C GLU A 153 2.42 2.24 1.90
N VAL A 154 3.01 1.53 0.95
CA VAL A 154 2.37 1.15 -0.32
C VAL A 154 2.46 -0.36 -0.54
N VAL A 155 1.62 -0.89 -1.42
CA VAL A 155 1.62 -2.32 -1.77
C VAL A 155 2.95 -2.75 -2.41
N THR A 156 3.57 -1.87 -3.19
CA THR A 156 4.80 -2.15 -3.95
C THR A 156 6.00 -2.37 -3.04
N SER A 157 6.52 -3.60 -2.94
CA SER A 157 7.64 -3.95 -2.06
C SER A 157 8.88 -3.07 -2.22
N PRO A 158 9.31 -2.64 -3.42
CA PRO A 158 10.50 -1.81 -3.59
C PRO A 158 10.43 -0.46 -2.87
N ASP A 159 9.23 0.08 -2.68
CA ASP A 159 8.97 1.46 -2.26
C ASP A 159 8.79 1.59 -0.74
N ASN A 160 8.78 0.47 -0.01
CA ASN A 160 8.72 0.46 1.46
C ASN A 160 10.10 0.23 2.07
N PHE A 161 10.31 0.79 3.27
CA PHE A 161 11.54 0.55 4.02
C PHE A 161 11.57 -0.86 4.62
N PHE A 162 10.47 -1.28 5.27
CA PHE A 162 10.35 -2.57 5.93
C PHE A 162 9.73 -3.64 5.04
N TYR A 163 9.98 -4.91 5.36
CA TYR A 163 9.29 -6.04 4.75
C TYR A 163 7.86 -6.17 5.29
N SER A 164 7.68 -6.08 6.61
CA SER A 164 6.35 -6.08 7.23
C SER A 164 5.71 -4.69 7.16
N HIS A 165 4.41 -4.66 6.94
CA HIS A 165 3.64 -3.42 6.88
C HIS A 165 3.09 -3.01 8.25
N ALA A 166 2.81 -1.71 8.40
CA ALA A 166 2.11 -1.17 9.55
C ALA A 166 0.66 -1.65 9.61
N TYR A 167 0.11 -1.81 10.82
CA TYR A 167 -1.32 -2.09 10.99
C TYR A 167 -2.20 -1.03 10.36
N THR A 168 -1.79 0.23 10.38
CA THR A 168 -2.49 1.34 9.73
C THR A 168 -2.65 1.08 8.23
N MET A 169 -1.56 0.74 7.53
CA MET A 169 -1.61 0.43 6.09
C MET A 169 -2.60 -0.71 5.80
N GLN A 170 -2.57 -1.78 6.61
CA GLN A 170 -3.40 -2.95 6.33
C GLN A 170 -4.87 -2.76 6.70
N TYR A 171 -5.14 -2.10 7.83
CA TYR A 171 -6.48 -2.10 8.40
C TYR A 171 -7.18 -0.74 8.31
N ALA A 172 -6.45 0.38 8.27
CA ALA A 172 -7.08 1.68 8.14
C ALA A 172 -7.38 2.08 6.70
N GLU A 173 -6.58 1.65 5.72
CA GLU A 173 -6.48 2.23 4.40
C GLU A 173 -7.04 1.31 3.29
N PRO A 174 -7.58 1.87 2.18
CA PRO A 174 -7.75 1.14 0.93
C PRO A 174 -6.40 0.94 0.24
N PHE A 175 -6.29 -0.05 -0.65
CA PHE A 175 -5.08 -0.25 -1.47
C PHE A 175 -5.24 0.31 -2.88
N THR A 176 -6.44 0.20 -3.44
CA THR A 176 -6.73 0.59 -4.81
C THR A 176 -8.07 1.31 -4.94
N HIS A 177 -8.20 2.03 -6.03
CA HIS A 177 -9.44 2.67 -6.44
C HIS A 177 -9.67 2.51 -7.93
N THR A 178 -10.94 2.50 -8.34
CA THR A 178 -11.33 2.61 -9.75
C THR A 178 -12.12 3.87 -9.97
N GLY A 179 -11.72 4.69 -10.93
CA GLY A 179 -12.39 5.96 -11.21
C GLY A 179 -11.51 6.97 -11.93
N PHE A 180 -11.61 8.22 -11.50
CA PHE A 180 -10.89 9.35 -12.07
C PHE A 180 -10.18 10.12 -10.96
N LEU A 181 -8.94 10.52 -11.21
CA LEU A 181 -8.14 11.35 -10.32
C LEU A 181 -7.40 12.40 -11.16
N ALA A 182 -7.71 13.69 -10.92
CA ALA A 182 -7.02 14.82 -11.50
C ALA A 182 -5.99 15.39 -10.54
N GLU A 183 -4.81 15.73 -11.05
CA GLU A 183 -3.72 16.31 -10.28
C GLU A 183 -3.21 17.59 -10.97
N THR A 184 -2.89 18.62 -10.18
CA THR A 184 -2.29 19.87 -10.67
C THR A 184 -1.47 20.57 -9.58
N SER A 185 -0.39 21.23 -10.00
CA SER A 185 0.37 22.15 -9.13
C SER A 185 -0.34 23.50 -9.07
N VAL A 186 -0.77 23.90 -7.87
CA VAL A 186 -1.38 25.23 -7.66
C VAL A 186 -0.30 26.30 -7.50
N THR A 187 0.81 25.94 -6.84
CA THR A 187 2.03 26.75 -6.70
C THR A 187 3.25 25.82 -6.77
N ASP A 188 4.45 26.38 -6.75
CA ASP A 188 5.72 25.61 -6.69
C ASP A 188 5.81 24.70 -5.44
N SER A 189 4.99 24.97 -4.43
CA SER A 189 5.01 24.25 -3.14
C SER A 189 3.73 23.48 -2.84
N ILE A 190 2.69 23.59 -3.66
CA ILE A 190 1.38 22.99 -3.39
C ILE A 190 0.85 22.28 -4.62
N ASN A 191 0.65 20.96 -4.48
CA ASN A 191 -0.12 20.15 -5.43
C ASN A 191 -1.47 19.81 -4.82
N ILE A 192 -2.49 19.67 -5.66
CA ILE A 192 -3.81 19.17 -5.28
C ILE A 192 -4.22 18.01 -6.17
N ARG A 193 -4.93 17.07 -5.57
CA ARG A 193 -5.53 15.90 -6.23
C ARG A 193 -7.02 15.87 -5.91
N LEU A 194 -7.85 15.71 -6.94
CA LEU A 194 -9.31 15.66 -6.80
C LEU A 194 -9.88 14.64 -7.78
N GLY A 195 -10.80 13.81 -7.30
CA GLY A 195 -11.36 12.77 -8.13
C GLY A 195 -12.65 12.18 -7.61
N SER A 196 -13.10 11.16 -8.31
CA SER A 196 -14.26 10.36 -7.94
C SER A 196 -14.00 8.90 -8.27
N VAL A 197 -14.30 8.00 -7.33
CA VAL A 197 -13.97 6.57 -7.37
C VAL A 197 -15.13 5.71 -6.89
N LEU A 198 -15.11 4.42 -7.21
CA LEU A 198 -16.14 3.44 -6.85
C LEU A 198 -15.93 2.82 -5.44
N GLY A 199 -15.34 3.57 -4.50
CA GLY A 199 -15.08 3.09 -3.13
C GLY A 199 -13.68 2.51 -2.94
N TRP A 200 -13.56 1.52 -2.05
CA TRP A 200 -12.31 0.91 -1.61
C TRP A 200 -12.15 -0.47 -2.26
N ASP A 201 -11.03 -0.71 -2.94
CA ASP A 201 -10.67 -2.01 -3.52
C ASP A 201 -11.81 -2.65 -4.33
N ASN A 202 -12.53 -1.82 -5.09
CA ASN A 202 -13.72 -2.19 -5.83
C ASN A 202 -13.69 -1.60 -7.26
N THR A 203 -14.12 -2.41 -8.24
CA THR A 203 -14.28 -1.99 -9.65
C THR A 203 -15.69 -2.19 -10.16
N ASP A 204 -16.52 -2.91 -9.41
CA ASP A 204 -17.88 -3.23 -9.81
C ASP A 204 -18.88 -2.43 -8.98
N ALA A 205 -19.50 -1.43 -9.60
CA ALA A 205 -20.57 -0.67 -8.99
C ALA A 205 -21.77 -1.54 -8.55
N ASP A 206 -21.94 -2.72 -9.16
CA ASP A 206 -23.04 -3.66 -8.89
C ASP A 206 -22.67 -4.81 -7.94
N ALA A 207 -21.40 -4.96 -7.53
CA ALA A 207 -20.89 -6.14 -6.81
C ALA A 207 -21.62 -6.43 -5.48
N ASN A 208 -22.29 -5.44 -4.90
CA ASN A 208 -22.90 -5.56 -3.57
C ASN A 208 -24.42 -5.35 -3.48
N ASN A 209 -25.19 -5.35 -4.55
CA ASN A 209 -26.68 -5.40 -4.58
C ASN A 209 -27.38 -4.45 -5.57
N GLY A 210 -26.74 -3.96 -6.60
CA GLY A 210 -27.45 -3.48 -7.79
C GLY A 210 -28.08 -2.08 -7.72
N ASP A 211 -27.68 -1.24 -6.78
CA ASP A 211 -28.13 0.17 -6.69
C ASP A 211 -26.95 1.15 -6.54
N ASN A 212 -25.74 0.79 -6.96
CA ASN A 212 -24.56 1.61 -6.76
C ASN A 212 -24.30 2.55 -7.93
N ASP A 213 -25.01 3.67 -7.93
CA ASP A 213 -24.58 4.88 -8.63
C ASP A 213 -23.62 5.74 -7.75
N ASP A 214 -23.11 5.19 -6.63
CA ASP A 214 -22.50 5.98 -5.57
C ASP A 214 -20.99 6.13 -5.76
N TRP A 215 -20.64 7.19 -6.47
CA TRP A 215 -19.27 7.63 -6.63
C TRP A 215 -18.78 8.34 -5.37
N ASN A 216 -17.72 7.83 -4.79
CA ASN A 216 -17.04 8.41 -3.64
C ASN A 216 -16.14 9.56 -4.09
N PHE A 217 -16.02 10.58 -3.24
CA PHE A 217 -15.00 11.60 -3.41
C PHE A 217 -13.65 11.07 -2.97
N ILE A 218 -12.62 11.32 -3.78
CA ILE A 218 -11.21 11.15 -3.43
C ILE A 218 -10.48 12.47 -3.62
N GLY A 219 -9.63 12.86 -2.67
CA GLY A 219 -8.88 14.08 -2.78
C GLY A 219 -7.71 14.18 -1.84
N GLY A 220 -6.79 15.08 -2.16
CA GLY A 220 -5.61 15.33 -1.36
C GLY A 220 -4.91 16.63 -1.71
N ALA A 221 -4.00 17.03 -0.85
CA ALA A 221 -3.10 18.14 -1.06
C ALA A 221 -1.72 17.81 -0.50
N ASP A 222 -0.69 18.16 -1.26
CA ASP A 222 0.70 18.03 -0.85
C ASP A 222 1.30 19.43 -0.71
N TRP A 223 2.01 19.67 0.37
CA TRP A 223 2.81 20.86 0.57
C TRP A 223 4.26 20.48 0.82
N THR A 224 5.18 21.23 0.20
CA THR A 224 6.62 21.08 0.42
C THR A 224 7.22 22.42 0.75
N SER A 225 8.08 22.47 1.77
CA SER A 225 8.80 23.68 2.17
C SER A 225 9.76 24.14 1.05
N ALA A 226 10.10 25.43 1.05
CA ALA A 226 10.92 26.02 -0.01
C ALA A 226 12.36 25.44 -0.09
N ASP A 227 12.87 24.88 1.00
CA ASP A 227 14.16 24.18 1.06
C ASP A 227 14.04 22.67 0.77
N GLY A 228 12.80 22.16 0.57
CA GLY A 228 12.52 20.75 0.32
C GLY A 228 12.59 19.85 1.55
N ALA A 229 13.02 20.37 2.71
CA ALA A 229 13.29 19.54 3.88
C ALA A 229 12.04 19.05 4.62
N THR A 230 10.88 19.68 4.41
CA THR A 230 9.62 19.30 5.07
C THR A 230 8.53 19.10 4.04
N SER A 231 7.78 18.01 4.13
CA SER A 231 6.56 17.82 3.37
C SER A 231 5.38 17.50 4.28
N LEU A 232 4.18 17.80 3.80
CA LEU A 232 2.92 17.47 4.42
C LEU A 232 1.96 17.02 3.33
N THR A 233 1.45 15.81 3.45
CA THR A 233 0.42 15.25 2.59
C THR A 233 -0.86 15.07 3.40
N LEU A 234 -1.98 15.56 2.89
CA LEU A 234 -3.32 15.27 3.36
C LEU A 234 -4.07 14.55 2.26
N ALA A 235 -4.72 13.44 2.59
CA ALA A 235 -5.54 12.70 1.64
C ALA A 235 -6.81 12.17 2.33
N THR A 236 -7.89 11.99 1.55
CA THR A 236 -9.19 11.52 2.05
C THR A 236 -9.95 10.79 0.95
N VAL A 237 -10.76 9.80 1.38
CA VAL A 237 -11.82 9.19 0.59
C VAL A 237 -13.10 9.25 1.42
N ILE A 238 -14.20 9.68 0.79
CA ILE A 238 -15.50 9.86 1.46
C ILE A 238 -16.60 9.43 0.50
N GLY A 239 -17.51 8.59 0.95
CA GLY A 239 -18.69 8.19 0.20
C GLY A 239 -19.36 6.96 0.75
N ASP A 240 -20.21 6.34 -0.03
CA ASP A 240 -20.94 5.15 0.39
C ASP A 240 -19.98 3.97 0.61
N SER A 241 -20.24 3.19 1.62
CA SER A 241 -19.48 2.00 1.94
C SER A 241 -20.04 0.81 1.17
N ASP A 242 -19.43 0.50 0.05
CA ASP A 242 -19.51 -0.78 -0.67
C ASP A 242 -20.89 -1.50 -0.59
N GLY A 243 -21.95 -0.88 -1.12
CA GLY A 243 -23.27 -1.50 -1.21
C GLY A 243 -24.13 -1.47 0.05
N THR A 244 -23.88 -0.61 0.98
CA THR A 244 -24.62 -0.52 2.25
C THR A 244 -25.84 0.42 2.26
N ASN A 245 -26.40 0.72 1.09
CA ASN A 245 -27.63 1.53 0.97
C ASN A 245 -27.52 2.97 1.55
N GLY A 246 -26.46 3.69 1.20
CA GLY A 246 -26.25 5.08 1.58
C GLY A 246 -25.67 5.26 2.99
N LEU A 247 -24.99 4.26 3.53
CA LEU A 247 -24.19 4.41 4.74
C LEU A 247 -22.80 4.91 4.37
N GLU A 248 -22.38 6.02 4.98
CA GLU A 248 -21.12 6.66 4.66
C GLU A 248 -19.91 5.96 5.30
N ARG A 249 -18.84 5.84 4.53
CA ARG A 249 -17.49 5.56 5.02
C ARG A 249 -16.58 6.72 4.63
N TRP A 250 -15.74 7.13 5.55
CA TRP A 250 -14.68 8.06 5.24
C TRP A 250 -13.38 7.71 5.95
N ILE A 251 -12.29 8.14 5.36
CA ILE A 251 -10.96 8.16 5.97
C ILE A 251 -10.26 9.45 5.61
N TYR A 252 -9.46 9.98 6.53
CA TYR A 252 -8.38 10.88 6.19
C TYR A 252 -7.04 10.31 6.66
N SER A 253 -6.00 10.67 5.93
CA SER A 253 -4.59 10.41 6.27
C SER A 253 -3.80 11.71 6.21
N VAL A 254 -2.96 11.93 7.22
CA VAL A 254 -2.00 13.03 7.28
C VAL A 254 -0.61 12.43 7.42
N VAL A 255 0.25 12.67 6.44
CA VAL A 255 1.64 12.26 6.45
C VAL A 255 2.54 13.48 6.47
N ALA A 256 3.42 13.57 7.46
CA ALA A 256 4.43 14.62 7.57
C ALA A 256 5.83 14.01 7.50
N THR A 257 6.71 14.57 6.67
CA THR A 257 8.12 14.18 6.62
C THR A 257 9.00 15.37 6.94
N HIS A 258 10.17 15.10 7.54
CA HIS A 258 11.15 16.13 7.81
C HIS A 258 12.58 15.57 7.78
N ASP A 259 13.42 16.15 6.94
CA ASP A 259 14.85 15.86 6.87
C ASP A 259 15.60 16.71 7.89
N LEU A 260 16.01 16.09 8.99
CA LEU A 260 16.85 16.75 10.01
C LEU A 260 18.28 16.99 9.52
N SER A 261 18.73 16.19 8.57
CA SER A 261 20.00 16.30 7.86
C SER A 261 19.96 15.47 6.59
N ASP A 262 21.02 15.53 5.78
CA ASP A 262 21.17 14.69 4.56
C ASP A 262 21.10 13.17 4.85
N SER A 263 21.21 12.75 6.11
CA SER A 263 21.24 11.34 6.50
C SER A 263 20.18 10.96 7.53
N LEU A 264 19.45 11.92 8.11
CA LEU A 264 18.46 11.63 9.17
C LEU A 264 17.09 12.16 8.77
N HIS A 265 16.16 11.22 8.57
CA HIS A 265 14.83 11.48 8.08
C HIS A 265 13.78 11.06 9.10
N LEU A 266 12.77 11.87 9.29
CA LEU A 266 11.62 11.60 10.14
C LEU A 266 10.35 11.54 9.31
N LEU A 267 9.45 10.65 9.69
CA LEU A 267 8.10 10.59 9.17
C LEU A 267 7.12 10.34 10.31
N LEU A 268 5.98 11.01 10.24
CA LEU A 268 4.82 10.78 11.11
C LEU A 268 3.58 10.69 10.25
N GLN A 269 2.76 9.67 10.49
CA GLN A 269 1.46 9.47 9.85
C GLN A 269 0.38 9.32 10.90
N HIS A 270 -0.76 9.95 10.66
CA HIS A 270 -1.99 9.75 11.43
C HIS A 270 -3.17 9.55 10.50
N ASP A 271 -3.92 8.49 10.76
CA ASP A 271 -5.15 8.14 10.05
C ASP A 271 -6.33 8.05 11.01
N GLN A 272 -7.49 8.45 10.53
CA GLN A 272 -8.76 8.18 11.19
C GLN A 272 -9.80 7.85 10.14
N GLY A 273 -10.58 6.81 10.40
CA GLY A 273 -11.72 6.44 9.58
C GLY A 273 -12.97 6.19 10.39
N LEU A 274 -14.10 6.26 9.71
CA LEU A 274 -15.43 6.01 10.26
C LEU A 274 -16.26 5.26 9.22
N GLN A 275 -17.10 4.36 9.72
CA GLN A 275 -18.10 3.63 8.98
C GLN A 275 -19.44 3.79 9.67
N GLU A 276 -20.45 4.35 8.98
CA GLU A 276 -21.81 4.32 9.46
C GLU A 276 -22.39 2.91 9.48
N VAL A 277 -23.21 2.60 10.49
CA VAL A 277 -23.85 1.29 10.66
C VAL A 277 -25.36 1.44 10.75
N ALA A 278 -26.10 0.75 9.89
CA ALA A 278 -27.57 0.83 9.86
C ALA A 278 -28.20 0.44 11.19
N GLY A 279 -28.75 1.43 11.91
CA GLY A 279 -29.44 1.22 13.18
C GLY A 279 -28.55 0.87 14.38
N GLY A 280 -27.24 1.05 14.24
CA GLY A 280 -26.21 0.91 15.27
C GLY A 280 -25.50 2.23 15.55
N ASP A 281 -24.47 2.15 16.38
CA ASP A 281 -23.50 3.24 16.57
C ASP A 281 -22.45 3.17 15.44
N ASP A 282 -21.92 4.32 15.05
CA ASP A 282 -20.86 4.40 14.04
C ASP A 282 -19.60 3.67 14.52
N GLU A 283 -18.90 3.07 13.58
CA GLU A 283 -17.67 2.35 13.83
C GLU A 283 -16.47 3.21 13.44
N GLU A 284 -15.48 3.32 14.33
CA GLU A 284 -14.32 4.18 14.14
C GLU A 284 -13.03 3.38 14.29
N TRP A 285 -11.97 3.84 13.60
CA TRP A 285 -10.61 3.31 13.75
C TRP A 285 -9.58 4.43 13.64
N TYR A 286 -8.40 4.20 14.22
CA TYR A 286 -7.31 5.18 14.30
C TYR A 286 -5.97 4.52 14.06
N GLY A 287 -5.09 5.21 13.36
CA GLY A 287 -3.69 4.82 13.16
C GLY A 287 -2.72 5.95 13.47
N LEU A 288 -1.60 5.62 14.09
CA LEU A 288 -0.47 6.53 14.29
C LEU A 288 0.84 5.77 14.09
N ASN A 289 1.63 6.20 13.10
CA ASN A 289 2.93 5.61 12.79
C ASN A 289 4.02 6.68 12.82
N GLY A 290 5.16 6.33 13.35
CA GLY A 290 6.35 7.19 13.33
C GLY A 290 7.57 6.43 12.86
N TYR A 291 8.38 7.06 12.01
CA TYR A 291 9.60 6.48 11.44
C TYR A 291 10.79 7.40 11.69
N VAL A 292 11.90 6.80 12.05
CA VAL A 292 13.21 7.45 12.06
C VAL A 292 14.13 6.63 11.18
N THR A 293 14.61 7.21 10.09
CA THR A 293 15.53 6.56 9.15
C THR A 293 16.87 7.26 9.17
N TYR A 294 17.94 6.49 9.20
CA TYR A 294 19.32 7.01 9.16
C TYR A 294 20.14 6.32 8.07
N ASP A 295 20.64 7.09 7.13
CA ASP A 295 21.52 6.64 6.06
C ASP A 295 22.97 6.58 6.55
N ILE A 296 23.47 5.35 6.75
CA ILE A 296 24.85 5.12 7.17
C ILE A 296 25.81 5.41 6.02
N ASN A 297 25.44 5.06 4.81
CA ASN A 297 26.13 5.32 3.56
C ASN A 297 25.21 5.04 2.36
N ASP A 298 25.69 5.26 1.13
CA ASP A 298 24.93 5.11 -0.13
C ASP A 298 24.29 3.71 -0.33
N LYS A 299 24.67 2.71 0.44
CA LYS A 299 24.16 1.32 0.32
C LYS A 299 23.40 0.83 1.54
N THR A 300 23.49 1.55 2.66
CA THR A 300 23.02 1.02 3.94
C THR A 300 22.26 2.09 4.70
N SER A 301 21.00 1.83 4.93
CA SER A 301 20.14 2.62 5.80
C SER A 301 19.58 1.75 6.92
N VAL A 302 19.33 2.35 8.07
CA VAL A 302 18.65 1.72 9.21
C VAL A 302 17.43 2.52 9.57
N ALA A 303 16.38 1.86 10.04
CA ALA A 303 15.20 2.57 10.51
C ALA A 303 14.57 1.91 11.74
N LEU A 304 13.82 2.74 12.45
CA LEU A 304 12.90 2.36 13.51
C LEU A 304 11.50 2.86 13.14
N ARG A 305 10.48 1.99 13.24
CA ARG A 305 9.06 2.30 13.13
C ARG A 305 8.39 2.02 14.46
N GLY A 306 7.61 2.97 14.98
CA GLY A 306 6.69 2.80 16.09
C GLY A 306 5.26 2.94 15.59
N GLU A 307 4.35 2.09 16.08
CA GLU A 307 2.96 2.03 15.60
C GLU A 307 1.97 1.97 16.76
N TRP A 308 0.85 2.63 16.58
CA TRP A 308 -0.39 2.44 17.32
C TRP A 308 -1.55 2.37 16.33
N PHE A 309 -2.37 1.34 16.46
CA PHE A 309 -3.61 1.19 15.70
C PHE A 309 -4.72 0.80 16.66
N ALA A 310 -5.85 1.48 16.61
CA ALA A 310 -7.01 1.22 17.45
C ALA A 310 -8.25 0.98 16.60
N ASP A 311 -8.99 -0.06 16.95
CA ASP A 311 -10.26 -0.47 16.33
C ASP A 311 -11.29 -0.77 17.43
N PRO A 312 -11.76 0.29 18.14
CA PRO A 312 -12.60 0.13 19.34
C PRO A 312 -13.99 -0.45 19.04
N SER A 313 -14.43 -0.41 17.80
CA SER A 313 -15.71 -0.99 17.36
C SER A 313 -15.54 -2.34 16.65
N GLY A 314 -14.33 -2.73 16.32
CA GLY A 314 -14.07 -3.95 15.57
C GLY A 314 -14.40 -3.87 14.08
N ALA A 315 -14.54 -2.68 13.52
CA ALA A 315 -14.88 -2.44 12.12
C ALA A 315 -13.87 -3.04 11.14
N ARG A 316 -12.60 -3.05 11.53
CA ARG A 316 -11.48 -3.42 10.65
C ARG A 316 -10.88 -4.77 10.99
N THR A 317 -10.85 -5.15 12.26
CA THR A 317 -10.25 -6.38 12.75
C THR A 317 -11.26 -7.42 13.22
N GLY A 318 -12.54 -7.01 13.31
CA GLY A 318 -13.64 -7.84 13.83
C GLY A 318 -13.74 -7.88 15.34
N HIS A 319 -12.89 -7.17 16.07
CA HIS A 319 -12.84 -7.16 17.53
C HIS A 319 -12.38 -5.82 18.08
N ASP A 320 -12.95 -5.40 19.21
CA ASP A 320 -12.43 -4.27 20.00
C ASP A 320 -11.00 -4.55 20.43
N THR A 321 -10.05 -3.84 19.86
CA THR A 321 -8.62 -4.06 20.09
C THR A 321 -7.77 -2.83 19.75
N GLU A 322 -6.63 -2.73 20.43
CA GLU A 322 -5.55 -1.81 20.09
C GLU A 322 -4.25 -2.58 19.88
N PHE A 323 -3.51 -2.23 18.84
CA PHE A 323 -2.19 -2.78 18.55
C PHE A 323 -1.11 -1.73 18.79
N TYR A 324 -0.01 -2.18 19.38
CA TYR A 324 1.23 -1.44 19.50
C TYR A 324 2.34 -2.27 18.87
N ALA A 325 3.16 -1.67 18.03
CA ALA A 325 4.29 -2.37 17.44
C ALA A 325 5.53 -1.49 17.36
N VAL A 326 6.68 -2.15 17.43
CA VAL A 326 7.98 -1.53 17.15
C VAL A 326 8.74 -2.43 16.17
N THR A 327 9.18 -1.84 15.05
CA THR A 327 9.98 -2.53 14.05
C THR A 327 11.31 -1.82 13.87
N ALA A 328 12.41 -2.57 13.90
CA ALA A 328 13.75 -2.09 13.59
C ALA A 328 14.33 -2.89 12.44
N GLY A 329 14.92 -2.24 11.45
CA GLY A 329 15.41 -2.92 10.26
C GLY A 329 16.56 -2.21 9.58
N VAL A 330 17.12 -2.92 8.61
CA VAL A 330 18.22 -2.47 7.77
C VAL A 330 17.84 -2.63 6.31
N ASN A 331 18.04 -1.60 5.50
CA ASN A 331 18.06 -1.72 4.05
C ASN A 331 19.50 -1.78 3.57
N TYR A 332 19.85 -2.86 2.89
CA TYR A 332 21.17 -3.02 2.29
C TYR A 332 21.06 -3.24 0.77
N ALA A 333 21.54 -2.27 0.01
CA ALA A 333 21.65 -2.37 -1.45
C ALA A 333 22.88 -3.23 -1.82
N VAL A 334 22.63 -4.50 -2.11
CA VAL A 334 23.70 -5.43 -2.59
C VAL A 334 24.23 -4.93 -3.93
N THR A 335 23.30 -4.55 -4.83
CA THR A 335 23.55 -3.88 -6.10
C THR A 335 22.49 -2.78 -6.29
N ASP A 336 22.56 -2.02 -7.38
CA ASP A 336 21.57 -0.99 -7.73
C ASP A 336 20.16 -1.57 -8.00
N TYR A 337 20.05 -2.89 -8.21
CA TYR A 337 18.81 -3.60 -8.53
C TYR A 337 18.47 -4.74 -7.55
N LEU A 338 19.29 -4.97 -6.52
CA LEU A 338 19.04 -6.00 -5.49
C LEU A 338 19.21 -5.42 -4.09
N LYS A 339 18.16 -5.48 -3.30
CA LYS A 339 18.10 -5.05 -1.92
C LYS A 339 17.75 -6.23 -1.00
N ILE A 340 18.35 -6.28 0.20
CA ILE A 340 17.97 -7.18 1.30
C ILE A 340 17.54 -6.36 2.50
N ARG A 341 16.45 -6.77 3.18
CA ARG A 341 15.83 -6.03 4.29
C ARG A 341 15.60 -6.94 5.49
N PRO A 342 16.60 -7.21 6.32
CA PRO A 342 16.40 -7.86 7.61
C PRO A 342 15.71 -6.91 8.59
N GLU A 343 14.75 -7.44 9.38
CA GLU A 343 14.03 -6.69 10.39
C GLU A 343 13.71 -7.52 11.63
N PHE A 344 13.49 -6.82 12.73
CA PHE A 344 12.95 -7.32 13.99
C PHE A 344 11.68 -6.56 14.30
N ARG A 345 10.60 -7.27 14.60
CA ARG A 345 9.31 -6.68 14.92
C ARG A 345 8.78 -7.27 16.23
N TYR A 346 8.34 -6.41 17.12
CA TYR A 346 7.59 -6.78 18.33
C TYR A 346 6.21 -6.16 18.27
N ASP A 347 5.19 -6.98 18.44
CA ASP A 347 3.78 -6.59 18.46
C ASP A 347 3.17 -6.98 19.82
N THR A 348 2.26 -6.12 20.30
CA THR A 348 1.38 -6.44 21.43
C THR A 348 0.00 -5.84 21.20
N ASN A 349 -1.03 -6.49 21.72
CA ASN A 349 -2.37 -5.93 21.71
C ASN A 349 -2.92 -5.70 23.11
N VAL A 350 -3.84 -4.73 23.20
CA VAL A 350 -4.65 -4.43 24.39
C VAL A 350 -6.11 -4.44 23.96
N GLY A 351 -6.97 -5.15 24.67
CA GLY A 351 -8.38 -5.30 24.35
C GLY A 351 -9.00 -6.49 25.07
N GLU A 352 -10.24 -6.80 24.74
CA GLU A 352 -10.96 -7.93 25.35
C GLU A 352 -10.46 -9.29 24.88
N HIS A 353 -9.80 -9.33 23.70
CA HIS A 353 -9.31 -10.56 23.07
C HIS A 353 -7.81 -10.47 22.81
N THR A 354 -7.10 -11.56 23.10
CA THR A 354 -5.72 -11.76 22.66
C THR A 354 -5.70 -11.93 21.12
N ALA A 355 -4.75 -11.28 20.44
CA ALA A 355 -4.78 -11.18 18.99
C ALA A 355 -3.90 -12.20 18.25
N PHE A 356 -2.99 -12.86 18.94
CA PHE A 356 -1.98 -13.71 18.33
C PHE A 356 -2.18 -15.19 18.67
N ASP A 357 -1.64 -16.09 17.82
CA ASP A 357 -1.68 -17.56 18.00
C ASP A 357 -3.10 -18.09 18.30
N GLY A 358 -4.10 -17.72 17.49
CA GLY A 358 -5.48 -18.18 17.66
C GLY A 358 -6.09 -17.74 18.99
N HIS A 359 -5.84 -16.53 19.41
CA HIS A 359 -6.29 -15.94 20.68
C HIS A 359 -5.62 -16.51 21.93
N ASN A 360 -4.41 -17.09 21.80
CA ASN A 360 -3.68 -17.64 22.95
C ASN A 360 -2.64 -16.68 23.51
N ARG A 361 -2.29 -15.61 22.75
CA ARG A 361 -1.23 -14.65 23.11
C ARG A 361 -1.67 -13.21 22.87
N ASP A 362 -1.13 -12.32 23.66
CA ASP A 362 -1.28 -10.87 23.56
C ASP A 362 -0.03 -10.18 22.96
N ASP A 363 1.02 -10.96 22.63
CA ASP A 363 2.22 -10.47 21.99
C ASP A 363 2.85 -11.48 21.01
N GLN A 364 3.73 -10.96 20.13
CA GLN A 364 4.61 -11.78 19.30
C GLN A 364 5.92 -11.05 18.99
N PHE A 365 6.96 -11.81 18.67
CA PHE A 365 8.24 -11.28 18.19
C PHE A 365 8.65 -11.98 16.89
N LEU A 366 8.82 -11.20 15.84
CA LEU A 366 9.19 -11.66 14.51
C LEU A 366 10.62 -11.28 14.17
N ILE A 367 11.33 -12.21 13.53
CA ILE A 367 12.60 -11.98 12.85
C ILE A 367 12.36 -12.28 11.38
N SER A 368 12.42 -11.25 10.55
CA SER A 368 12.04 -11.37 9.14
C SER A 368 13.11 -10.81 8.23
N THR A 369 13.11 -11.26 6.99
CA THR A 369 13.94 -10.69 5.93
C THR A 369 13.31 -10.94 4.59
N ASP A 370 13.47 -10.00 3.67
CA ASP A 370 13.15 -10.21 2.27
C ASP A 370 14.29 -9.81 1.33
N LEU A 371 14.14 -10.22 0.09
CA LEU A 371 14.96 -9.83 -1.05
C LEU A 371 14.07 -9.16 -2.08
N VAL A 372 14.44 -7.96 -2.51
CA VAL A 372 13.76 -7.21 -3.57
C VAL A 372 14.72 -7.04 -4.74
N LEU A 373 14.34 -7.62 -5.89
CA LEU A 373 15.06 -7.51 -7.16
C LEU A 373 14.22 -6.68 -8.12
N THR A 374 14.76 -5.57 -8.64
CA THR A 374 14.09 -4.70 -9.63
C THR A 374 14.71 -4.84 -11.02
N PHE A 375 13.94 -4.67 -12.09
CA PHE A 375 14.40 -4.79 -13.46
C PHE A 375 13.60 -3.95 -14.46
#